data_53a15bcd9049455181fd5865a44951ea
#
_entry.id   53a15bcd9049455181fd5865a44951ea
#
_cell.length_a   1.000
_cell.length_b   1.000
_cell.length_c   1.000
_cell.angle_alpha   90.00
_cell.angle_beta   90.00
_cell.angle_gamma   90.00
#
_symmetry.space_group_name_H-M   'P 1'
#
loop_
_entity.id
_entity.type
_entity.pdbx_description
1 polymer ?
#
loop_
_entity_poly.entity_id
_entity_poly.type
_entity_poly.pdbx_seq_one_letter_code
_entity_poly.pdbx_strand_id
1 'polypeptide(L)'
;MSGAGKTPIYGPERWMTKHGLTWSHWDLWFCLVALADHDGDLDALAEALEERGRFSGGGTVEAKLSHLDDLKRRMAQADVDARALAAGEEAEARVLAKARTKVLKQGLYPRDMTDPMWHTPRERLYERALRGRWHVFPVSPEPFYERLCNGLGEGFRSKGQTFKLARRLEAAIERIDRTTANRPSERLGARRALVAWCYRGIERCDDSYGVIGELARDALLTYATVPYEPAGIAAQDWCEDLCELLAWEDWGLLHRHETRPFAQLRGELAEHAERFMLSLADELRAQRLRHEADQTIQNVAYLHIAAGRLTRFASVAEQLGSDHWIPIVALAQAAVNRGRHEIARDVFAAADQPGQQRDYLHQRCIELTGAPPRAPRPARP
;
A
#
# COMPACT_ATOMS: atom_id res chain seq x y z
N MET A 1 -29.28 -8.31 -27.17
CA MET A 1 -29.86 -7.90 -25.87
C MET A 1 -28.71 -8.03 -24.84
N SER A 2 -27.97 -6.98 -24.68
CA SER A 2 -26.83 -6.93 -23.75
C SER A 2 -27.36 -6.71 -22.33
N GLY A 3 -26.97 -7.57 -21.44
CA GLY A 3 -27.41 -7.59 -20.06
C GLY A 3 -27.06 -6.33 -19.30
N ALA A 4 -27.98 -5.40 -19.22
CA ALA A 4 -27.92 -4.21 -18.38
C ALA A 4 -27.87 -4.50 -16.87
N GLY A 5 -27.74 -5.77 -16.48
CA GLY A 5 -27.70 -6.21 -15.09
C GLY A 5 -26.31 -6.38 -14.47
N LYS A 6 -25.25 -6.14 -15.23
CA LYS A 6 -23.87 -6.37 -14.80
C LYS A 6 -22.95 -5.19 -15.04
N THR A 7 -23.51 -3.97 -15.13
CA THR A 7 -22.64 -2.82 -15.16
C THR A 7 -22.02 -2.71 -13.78
N PRO A 8 -20.75 -2.81 -13.71
CA PRO A 8 -20.04 -2.85 -12.48
C PRO A 8 -20.03 -1.51 -11.82
N ILE A 9 -19.69 -1.50 -10.57
CA ILE A 9 -19.36 -0.34 -9.76
C ILE A 9 -18.44 0.67 -10.49
N TYR A 10 -17.64 0.19 -11.45
CA TYR A 10 -16.78 1.00 -12.33
C TYR A 10 -17.40 1.39 -13.68
N GLY A 11 -18.68 1.21 -13.87
CA GLY A 11 -19.37 1.74 -15.05
C GLY A 11 -19.12 3.23 -15.24
N PRO A 12 -19.21 4.04 -14.16
CA PRO A 12 -18.86 5.45 -14.19
C PRO A 12 -17.39 5.74 -14.46
N GLU A 13 -16.46 4.92 -13.99
CA GLU A 13 -15.04 5.08 -14.30
C GLU A 13 -14.79 4.92 -15.81
N ARG A 14 -15.40 3.96 -16.47
CA ARG A 14 -15.35 3.82 -17.93
C ARG A 14 -15.98 5.01 -18.64
N TRP A 15 -17.11 5.50 -18.13
CA TRP A 15 -17.76 6.67 -18.65
C TRP A 15 -16.87 7.91 -18.48
N MET A 16 -16.29 8.13 -17.30
CA MET A 16 -15.36 9.22 -17.04
C MET A 16 -14.11 9.11 -17.91
N THR A 17 -13.52 7.94 -18.06
CA THR A 17 -12.38 7.70 -18.96
C THR A 17 -12.74 8.00 -20.43
N LYS A 18 -13.94 7.60 -20.87
CA LYS A 18 -14.45 7.92 -22.21
C LYS A 18 -14.54 9.42 -22.44
N HIS A 19 -14.85 10.20 -21.41
CA HIS A 19 -14.92 11.66 -21.44
C HIS A 19 -13.60 12.33 -21.03
N GLY A 20 -12.50 11.58 -20.94
CA GLY A 20 -11.16 12.09 -20.64
C GLY A 20 -10.99 12.58 -19.21
N LEU A 21 -11.81 12.11 -18.28
CA LEU A 21 -11.70 12.40 -16.86
C LEU A 21 -10.80 11.37 -16.19
N THR A 22 -9.85 11.82 -15.38
CA THR A 22 -8.99 10.97 -14.58
C THR A 22 -9.17 11.35 -13.13
N TRP A 23 -9.82 10.50 -12.38
CA TRP A 23 -9.96 10.64 -10.93
C TRP A 23 -9.23 9.51 -10.25
N SER A 24 -8.80 9.73 -9.02
CA SER A 24 -8.37 8.61 -8.20
C SER A 24 -9.57 7.67 -7.97
N HIS A 25 -9.29 6.40 -7.85
CA HIS A 25 -10.32 5.39 -7.61
C HIS A 25 -11.22 5.72 -6.40
N TRP A 26 -10.64 6.27 -5.35
CA TRP A 26 -11.33 6.70 -4.13
C TRP A 26 -12.23 7.90 -4.33
N ASP A 27 -11.72 8.92 -5.03
CA ASP A 27 -12.49 10.12 -5.31
C ASP A 27 -13.69 9.81 -6.18
N LEU A 28 -13.50 8.96 -7.18
CA LEU A 28 -14.59 8.50 -8.04
C LEU A 28 -15.67 7.77 -7.24
N TRP A 29 -15.28 6.77 -6.47
CA TRP A 29 -16.19 5.97 -5.66
C TRP A 29 -16.97 6.82 -4.66
N PHE A 30 -16.28 7.72 -4.00
CA PHE A 30 -16.87 8.61 -3.04
C PHE A 30 -17.87 9.56 -3.69
N CYS A 31 -17.52 10.14 -4.84
CA CYS A 31 -18.41 11.00 -5.60
C CYS A 31 -19.64 10.25 -6.12
N LEU A 32 -19.50 8.98 -6.50
CA LEU A 32 -20.63 8.15 -6.90
C LEU A 32 -21.64 7.90 -5.81
N VAL A 33 -21.15 7.57 -4.60
CA VAL A 33 -22.01 7.35 -3.43
C VAL A 33 -22.71 8.66 -3.05
N ALA A 34 -21.96 9.76 -3.02
CA ALA A 34 -22.50 11.07 -2.71
C ALA A 34 -23.48 11.57 -3.80
N LEU A 35 -23.17 11.33 -5.07
CA LEU A 35 -24.06 11.67 -6.19
C LEU A 35 -25.36 10.87 -6.12
N ALA A 36 -25.30 9.58 -5.73
CA ALA A 36 -26.50 8.78 -5.51
C ALA A 36 -27.36 9.29 -4.33
N ASP A 37 -26.73 9.88 -3.32
CA ASP A 37 -27.42 10.50 -2.19
C ASP A 37 -28.12 11.82 -2.55
N HIS A 38 -27.72 12.45 -3.67
CA HIS A 38 -28.29 13.66 -4.22
C HIS A 38 -29.00 13.44 -5.55
N ASP A 39 -29.49 12.22 -5.79
CA ASP A 39 -30.26 11.83 -6.98
C ASP A 39 -29.60 12.20 -8.34
N GLY A 40 -28.26 12.25 -8.36
CA GLY A 40 -27.48 12.61 -9.54
C GLY A 40 -27.29 14.11 -9.74
N ASP A 41 -27.75 14.95 -8.83
CA ASP A 41 -27.59 16.41 -8.91
C ASP A 41 -26.19 16.84 -8.45
N LEU A 42 -25.38 17.28 -9.40
CA LEU A 42 -24.01 17.74 -9.17
C LEU A 42 -23.95 19.07 -8.40
N ASP A 43 -24.96 19.91 -8.51
CA ASP A 43 -24.99 21.19 -7.80
C ASP A 43 -25.36 20.99 -6.35
N ALA A 44 -26.36 20.15 -6.06
CA ALA A 44 -26.70 19.75 -4.72
C ALA A 44 -25.52 19.01 -4.03
N LEU A 45 -24.76 18.21 -4.77
CA LEU A 45 -23.56 17.57 -4.24
C LEU A 45 -22.46 18.59 -3.93
N ALA A 46 -22.23 19.57 -4.78
CA ALA A 46 -21.25 20.63 -4.54
C ALA A 46 -21.60 21.44 -3.27
N GLU A 47 -22.87 21.83 -3.12
CA GLU A 47 -23.37 22.53 -1.95
C GLU A 47 -23.21 21.70 -0.67
N ALA A 48 -23.55 20.43 -0.69
CA ALA A 48 -23.35 19.52 0.43
C ALA A 48 -21.87 19.30 0.78
N LEU A 49 -20.96 19.37 -0.18
CA LEU A 49 -19.51 19.33 0.04
C LEU A 49 -19.00 20.58 0.73
N GLU A 50 -19.50 21.75 0.35
CA GLU A 50 -19.15 23.02 0.96
C GLU A 50 -19.62 23.09 2.42
N GLU A 51 -20.87 22.70 2.69
CA GLU A 51 -21.45 22.72 4.03
C GLU A 51 -20.74 21.78 5.02
N ARG A 52 -20.30 20.61 4.58
CA ARG A 52 -19.71 19.61 5.47
C ARG A 52 -18.21 19.80 5.75
N GLY A 53 -17.54 20.69 5.03
CA GLY A 53 -16.13 21.07 5.26
C GLY A 53 -15.10 19.94 5.26
N ARG A 54 -15.54 18.66 5.20
CA ARG A 54 -14.67 17.48 5.15
C ARG A 54 -15.36 16.32 4.45
N PHE A 55 -14.72 15.87 3.40
CA PHE A 55 -15.01 14.56 2.82
C PHE A 55 -14.03 13.53 3.41
N SER A 56 -14.54 12.43 3.94
CA SER A 56 -13.71 11.31 4.39
C SER A 56 -13.18 10.57 3.17
N GLY A 57 -11.94 10.77 2.78
CA GLY A 57 -11.37 10.06 1.65
C GLY A 57 -10.12 10.71 1.05
N GLY A 58 -9.37 11.49 1.81
CA GLY A 58 -8.16 12.16 1.33
C GLY A 58 -8.44 13.30 0.34
N GLY A 59 -7.59 14.30 0.30
CA GLY A 59 -7.78 15.50 -0.52
C GLY A 59 -8.61 16.60 0.17
N THR A 60 -8.38 17.84 -0.27
CA THR A 60 -9.11 19.00 0.26
C THR A 60 -10.48 19.11 -0.41
N VAL A 61 -11.42 19.81 0.24
CA VAL A 61 -12.73 20.15 -0.33
C VAL A 61 -12.57 20.88 -1.67
N GLU A 62 -11.61 21.83 -1.74
CA GLU A 62 -11.32 22.58 -2.96
C GLU A 62 -10.89 21.67 -4.13
N ALA A 63 -10.06 20.65 -3.86
CA ALA A 63 -9.65 19.72 -4.89
C ALA A 63 -10.85 18.92 -5.43
N LYS A 64 -11.79 18.53 -4.58
CA LYS A 64 -12.99 17.79 -4.96
C LYS A 64 -13.99 18.65 -5.72
N LEU A 65 -14.19 19.89 -5.29
CA LEU A 65 -15.00 20.87 -6.01
C LEU A 65 -14.41 21.17 -7.38
N SER A 66 -13.08 21.30 -7.48
CA SER A 66 -12.39 21.47 -8.77
C SER A 66 -12.62 20.29 -9.72
N HIS A 67 -12.66 19.07 -9.20
CA HIS A 67 -12.99 17.87 -9.99
C HIS A 67 -14.43 17.87 -10.46
N LEU A 68 -15.39 18.28 -9.62
CA LEU A 68 -16.79 18.42 -10.02
C LEU A 68 -16.98 19.50 -11.08
N ASP A 69 -16.31 20.62 -10.96
CA ASP A 69 -16.34 21.70 -11.95
C ASP A 69 -15.71 21.27 -13.29
N ASP A 70 -14.66 20.47 -13.26
CA ASP A 70 -14.08 19.90 -14.47
C ASP A 70 -15.04 18.89 -15.11
N LEU A 71 -15.72 18.07 -14.31
CA LEU A 71 -16.75 17.14 -14.75
C LEU A 71 -17.91 17.91 -15.43
N LYS A 72 -18.48 18.92 -14.77
CA LYS A 72 -19.54 19.77 -15.32
C LYS A 72 -19.14 20.40 -16.65
N ARG A 73 -17.92 20.96 -16.71
CA ARG A 73 -17.39 21.60 -17.92
C ARG A 73 -17.24 20.63 -19.08
N ARG A 74 -16.74 19.42 -18.84
CA ARG A 74 -16.58 18.40 -19.86
C ARG A 74 -17.90 17.78 -20.28
N MET A 75 -18.85 17.61 -19.36
CA MET A 75 -20.21 17.22 -19.69
C MET A 75 -20.90 18.26 -20.61
N ALA A 76 -20.70 19.53 -20.32
CA ALA A 76 -21.24 20.63 -21.18
C ALA A 76 -20.54 20.73 -22.55
N GLN A 77 -19.27 20.29 -22.65
CA GLN A 77 -18.52 20.29 -23.92
C GLN A 77 -18.72 19.02 -24.74
N ALA A 78 -19.14 17.93 -24.10
CA ALA A 78 -19.45 16.71 -24.82
C ALA A 78 -20.76 16.99 -25.59
N ASP A 79 -20.69 16.88 -26.92
CA ASP A 79 -21.87 16.91 -27.82
C ASP A 79 -22.67 15.61 -27.59
N VAL A 80 -23.30 15.52 -26.42
CA VAL A 80 -24.00 14.32 -25.96
C VAL A 80 -25.45 14.54 -26.35
N ASP A 81 -25.95 13.72 -27.26
CA ASP A 81 -27.38 13.66 -27.59
C ASP A 81 -28.18 13.61 -26.27
N ALA A 82 -29.04 14.60 -26.06
CA ALA A 82 -29.85 14.73 -24.85
C ALA A 82 -30.67 13.47 -24.54
N ARG A 83 -31.00 12.66 -25.56
CA ARG A 83 -31.70 11.38 -25.41
C ARG A 83 -30.76 10.28 -24.90
N ALA A 84 -29.48 10.29 -25.32
CA ALA A 84 -28.49 9.37 -24.82
C ALA A 84 -28.11 9.72 -23.39
N LEU A 85 -28.13 11.02 -23.04
CA LEU A 85 -27.94 11.50 -21.67
C LEU A 85 -29.08 11.00 -20.77
N ALA A 86 -30.33 11.22 -21.14
CA ALA A 86 -31.48 10.80 -20.34
C ALA A 86 -31.55 9.26 -20.16
N ALA A 87 -31.26 8.49 -21.23
CA ALA A 87 -31.18 7.03 -21.12
C ALA A 87 -29.96 6.56 -20.30
N GLY A 88 -28.86 7.34 -20.37
CA GLY A 88 -27.68 7.15 -19.57
C GLY A 88 -27.94 7.42 -18.10
N GLU A 89 -28.56 8.54 -17.77
CA GLU A 89 -28.96 8.95 -16.44
C GLU A 89 -29.85 7.94 -15.72
N GLU A 90 -30.85 7.39 -16.43
CA GLU A 90 -31.75 6.38 -15.84
C GLU A 90 -31.03 5.02 -15.57
N ALA A 91 -30.14 4.62 -16.46
CA ALA A 91 -29.32 3.43 -16.27
C ALA A 91 -28.29 3.66 -15.17
N GLU A 92 -27.72 4.84 -15.08
CA GLU A 92 -26.74 5.27 -14.10
C GLU A 92 -27.36 5.42 -12.72
N ALA A 93 -28.52 6.05 -12.60
CA ALA A 93 -29.27 6.12 -11.34
C ALA A 93 -29.59 4.73 -10.78
N ARG A 94 -29.95 3.76 -11.63
CA ARG A 94 -30.17 2.37 -11.19
C ARG A 94 -28.88 1.69 -10.72
N VAL A 95 -27.77 1.94 -11.38
CA VAL A 95 -26.44 1.41 -10.98
C VAL A 95 -26.01 2.04 -9.67
N LEU A 96 -26.14 3.35 -9.54
CA LEU A 96 -25.81 4.11 -8.32
C LEU A 96 -26.68 3.68 -7.15
N ALA A 97 -27.99 3.52 -7.34
CA ALA A 97 -28.89 3.04 -6.29
C ALA A 97 -28.53 1.63 -5.82
N LYS A 98 -28.13 0.74 -6.74
CA LYS A 98 -27.64 -0.60 -6.37
C LYS A 98 -26.28 -0.53 -5.67
N ALA A 99 -25.38 0.29 -6.15
CA ALA A 99 -24.08 0.52 -5.54
C ALA A 99 -24.25 1.08 -4.12
N ARG A 100 -25.07 2.13 -3.96
CA ARG A 100 -25.42 2.70 -2.65
C ARG A 100 -25.99 1.65 -1.69
N THR A 101 -26.96 0.86 -2.13
CA THR A 101 -27.57 -0.19 -1.31
C THR A 101 -26.52 -1.22 -0.86
N LYS A 102 -25.60 -1.56 -1.75
CA LYS A 102 -24.52 -2.50 -1.45
C LYS A 102 -23.50 -1.88 -0.50
N VAL A 103 -23.09 -0.63 -0.71
CA VAL A 103 -22.23 0.16 0.16
C VAL A 103 -22.80 0.26 1.57
N LEU A 104 -24.05 0.65 1.70
CA LEU A 104 -24.70 0.82 3.01
C LEU A 104 -24.93 -0.51 3.76
N LYS A 105 -25.24 -1.59 3.03
CA LYS A 105 -25.48 -2.92 3.64
C LYS A 105 -24.22 -3.64 4.06
N GLN A 106 -23.09 -3.43 3.37
CA GLN A 106 -21.88 -4.23 3.54
C GLN A 106 -20.72 -3.43 4.15
N GLY A 107 -20.88 -2.14 4.36
CA GLY A 107 -19.79 -1.29 4.87
C GLY A 107 -18.65 -1.16 3.86
N LEU A 108 -18.98 -0.76 2.63
CA LEU A 108 -18.32 -1.16 1.48
C LEU A 108 -17.14 -0.47 0.95
N TYR A 109 -16.27 -1.31 0.65
CA TYR A 109 -15.34 -1.17 -0.46
C TYR A 109 -15.76 -2.04 -1.66
N PRO A 110 -15.57 -1.59 -2.92
CA PRO A 110 -15.83 -2.39 -4.12
C PRO A 110 -15.05 -3.72 -4.19
N ARG A 111 -14.17 -3.94 -3.23
CA ARG A 111 -13.25 -5.09 -3.13
C ARG A 111 -13.91 -6.41 -2.80
N ASP A 112 -15.14 -6.39 -2.28
CA ASP A 112 -15.90 -7.62 -2.05
C ASP A 112 -16.48 -8.21 -3.34
N MET A 113 -16.12 -7.61 -4.48
CA MET A 113 -16.49 -8.14 -5.77
C MET A 113 -15.48 -9.18 -6.21
N THR A 114 -15.93 -10.42 -6.21
CA THR A 114 -15.14 -11.59 -6.61
C THR A 114 -14.83 -11.66 -8.10
N ASP A 115 -15.28 -10.69 -8.89
CA ASP A 115 -15.03 -10.68 -10.33
C ASP A 115 -13.70 -9.97 -10.65
N PRO A 116 -12.68 -10.69 -11.18
CA PRO A 116 -11.38 -10.12 -11.53
C PRO A 116 -11.42 -8.94 -12.49
N MET A 117 -12.53 -8.76 -13.21
CA MET A 117 -12.73 -7.67 -14.16
C MET A 117 -12.80 -6.29 -13.45
N TRP A 118 -13.02 -6.27 -12.15
CA TRP A 118 -13.22 -5.07 -11.33
C TRP A 118 -11.99 -4.62 -10.57
N HIS A 119 -10.97 -5.47 -10.50
CA HIS A 119 -9.73 -5.11 -9.83
C HIS A 119 -8.84 -4.27 -10.74
N THR A 120 -8.47 -3.10 -10.27
CA THR A 120 -7.39 -2.32 -10.88
C THR A 120 -6.10 -3.15 -10.89
N PRO A 121 -5.12 -2.82 -11.74
CA PRO A 121 -3.80 -3.45 -11.66
C PRO A 121 -3.23 -3.44 -10.25
N ARG A 122 -3.42 -2.33 -9.50
CA ARG A 122 -3.00 -2.20 -8.11
C ARG A 122 -3.67 -3.25 -7.22
N GLU A 123 -4.98 -3.36 -7.29
CA GLU A 123 -5.72 -4.32 -6.46
C GLU A 123 -5.35 -5.78 -6.76
N ARG A 124 -5.17 -6.12 -8.04
CA ARG A 124 -4.73 -7.48 -8.42
C ARG A 124 -3.36 -7.82 -7.86
N LEU A 125 -2.41 -6.89 -7.94
CA LEU A 125 -1.06 -7.09 -7.42
C LEU A 125 -1.05 -7.09 -5.89
N TYR A 126 -1.87 -6.25 -5.26
CA TYR A 126 -2.06 -6.27 -3.81
C TYR A 126 -2.64 -7.61 -3.32
N GLU A 127 -3.69 -8.12 -3.99
CA GLU A 127 -4.24 -9.45 -3.67
C GLU A 127 -3.21 -10.56 -3.89
N ARG A 128 -2.40 -10.47 -4.94
CA ARG A 128 -1.29 -11.38 -5.16
C ARG A 128 -0.31 -11.35 -3.99
N ALA A 129 0.09 -10.17 -3.55
CA ALA A 129 0.99 -10.03 -2.40
C ALA A 129 0.37 -10.58 -1.10
N LEU A 130 -0.93 -10.41 -0.90
CA LEU A 130 -1.60 -10.91 0.30
C LEU A 130 -1.79 -12.42 0.30
N ARG A 131 -2.08 -13.04 -0.84
CA ARG A 131 -2.54 -14.44 -0.90
C ARG A 131 -1.86 -15.29 -1.97
N GLY A 132 -1.19 -14.71 -2.94
CA GLY A 132 -0.69 -15.42 -4.12
C GLY A 132 0.33 -16.52 -3.80
N ARG A 133 1.12 -16.33 -2.75
CA ARG A 133 2.16 -17.29 -2.35
C ARG A 133 1.74 -18.28 -1.27
N TRP A 134 0.47 -18.35 -0.90
CA TRP A 134 0.03 -19.27 0.16
C TRP A 134 0.25 -20.75 -0.18
N HIS A 135 0.34 -21.07 -1.46
CA HIS A 135 0.61 -22.44 -1.93
C HIS A 135 2.02 -22.95 -1.62
N VAL A 136 3.00 -22.06 -1.34
CA VAL A 136 4.37 -22.48 -0.97
C VAL A 136 4.52 -22.83 0.51
N PHE A 137 3.51 -22.53 1.32
CA PHE A 137 3.54 -22.84 2.77
C PHE A 137 3.22 -24.31 3.01
N PRO A 138 4.01 -25.02 3.84
CA PRO A 138 3.73 -26.41 4.20
C PRO A 138 2.37 -26.62 4.86
N VAL A 139 1.92 -25.59 5.61
CA VAL A 139 0.55 -25.47 6.11
C VAL A 139 -0.04 -24.18 5.58
N SER A 140 -1.06 -24.29 4.72
CA SER A 140 -1.69 -23.12 4.08
C SER A 140 -2.16 -22.08 5.10
N PRO A 141 -1.86 -20.79 4.89
CA PRO A 141 -2.44 -19.70 5.67
C PRO A 141 -3.97 -19.58 5.56
N GLU A 142 -4.58 -20.08 4.48
CA GLU A 142 -5.98 -19.84 4.13
C GLU A 142 -6.98 -20.24 5.25
N PRO A 143 -6.94 -21.44 5.86
CA PRO A 143 -7.89 -21.79 6.92
C PRO A 143 -7.76 -20.93 8.18
N PHE A 144 -6.57 -20.37 8.42
CA PHE A 144 -6.36 -19.42 9.53
C PHE A 144 -6.95 -18.06 9.20
N TYR A 145 -6.75 -17.59 7.97
CA TYR A 145 -7.31 -16.35 7.48
C TYR A 145 -8.84 -16.35 7.51
N GLU A 146 -9.48 -17.41 7.02
CA GLU A 146 -10.93 -17.57 7.08
C GLU A 146 -11.46 -17.53 8.51
N ARG A 147 -10.78 -18.19 9.46
CA ARG A 147 -11.14 -18.10 10.88
C ARG A 147 -11.01 -16.70 11.45
N LEU A 148 -9.99 -15.93 11.03
CA LEU A 148 -9.85 -14.52 11.42
C LEU A 148 -10.99 -13.69 10.83
N CYS A 149 -11.31 -13.84 9.56
CA CYS A 149 -12.43 -13.16 8.91
C CYS A 149 -13.76 -13.46 9.59
N ASN A 150 -14.06 -14.74 9.85
CA ASN A 150 -15.28 -15.16 10.56
C ASN A 150 -15.31 -14.65 12.01
N GLY A 151 -14.17 -14.68 12.70
CA GLY A 151 -14.06 -14.25 14.09
C GLY A 151 -14.07 -12.74 14.28
N LEU A 152 -13.43 -11.98 13.42
CA LEU A 152 -13.23 -10.53 13.55
C LEU A 152 -14.18 -9.71 12.67
N GLY A 153 -14.71 -10.33 11.60
CA GLY A 153 -15.57 -9.70 10.60
C GLY A 153 -14.78 -8.92 9.55
N GLU A 154 -15.46 -8.47 8.48
CA GLU A 154 -14.85 -7.81 7.34
C GLU A 154 -15.39 -6.40 7.04
N GLY A 155 -16.42 -5.95 7.74
CA GLY A 155 -17.02 -4.63 7.52
C GLY A 155 -16.20 -3.48 8.09
N PHE A 156 -16.43 -2.27 7.59
CA PHE A 156 -15.82 -1.05 8.13
C PHE A 156 -16.13 -0.87 9.61
N ARG A 157 -15.18 -0.39 10.39
CA ARG A 157 -15.27 -0.14 11.83
C ARG A 157 -15.06 1.35 12.11
N SER A 158 -16.07 1.95 12.77
CA SER A 158 -15.91 3.28 13.34
C SER A 158 -14.89 3.27 14.47
N LYS A 159 -14.38 4.44 14.82
CA LYS A 159 -13.40 4.66 15.89
C LYS A 159 -13.69 3.88 17.18
N GLY A 160 -14.93 3.94 17.67
CA GLY A 160 -15.32 3.21 18.90
C GLY A 160 -15.38 1.69 18.74
N GLN A 161 -15.59 1.20 17.51
CA GLN A 161 -15.58 -0.23 17.19
C GLN A 161 -14.15 -0.75 16.99
N THR A 162 -13.21 0.12 16.57
CA THR A 162 -11.80 -0.23 16.35
C THR A 162 -11.13 -0.70 17.64
N PHE A 163 -11.39 -0.06 18.78
CA PHE A 163 -10.89 -0.54 20.08
C PHE A 163 -11.41 -1.93 20.47
N LYS A 164 -12.70 -2.22 20.19
CA LYS A 164 -13.26 -3.55 20.43
C LYS A 164 -12.64 -4.59 19.50
N LEU A 165 -12.37 -4.19 18.26
CA LEU A 165 -11.70 -5.04 17.28
C LEU A 165 -10.26 -5.33 17.70
N ALA A 166 -9.50 -4.32 18.17
CA ALA A 166 -8.13 -4.49 18.65
C ALA A 166 -8.05 -5.56 19.76
N ARG A 167 -8.90 -5.48 20.77
CA ARG A 167 -8.96 -6.49 21.85
C ARG A 167 -9.27 -7.91 21.34
N ARG A 168 -10.16 -8.01 20.33
CA ARG A 168 -10.49 -9.31 19.71
C ARG A 168 -9.30 -9.83 18.89
N LEU A 169 -8.58 -8.95 18.23
CA LEU A 169 -7.36 -9.27 17.47
C LEU A 169 -6.26 -9.72 18.43
N GLU A 170 -6.01 -9.04 19.53
CA GLU A 170 -5.08 -9.45 20.58
C GLU A 170 -5.40 -10.87 21.08
N ALA A 171 -6.66 -11.14 21.42
CA ALA A 171 -7.09 -12.47 21.84
C ALA A 171 -6.92 -13.54 20.73
N ALA A 172 -7.06 -13.16 19.46
CA ALA A 172 -6.80 -14.06 18.34
C ALA A 172 -5.29 -14.35 18.19
N ILE A 173 -4.45 -13.35 18.37
CA ILE A 173 -2.98 -13.48 18.37
C ILE A 173 -2.52 -14.43 19.47
N GLU A 174 -2.97 -14.20 20.71
CA GLU A 174 -2.66 -15.07 21.85
C GLU A 174 -3.11 -16.52 21.63
N ARG A 175 -4.29 -16.69 21.02
CA ARG A 175 -4.80 -18.02 20.66
C ARG A 175 -3.90 -18.71 19.63
N ILE A 176 -3.49 -18.00 18.58
CA ILE A 176 -2.55 -18.51 17.57
C ILE A 176 -1.27 -18.96 18.26
N ASP A 177 -0.66 -18.14 19.09
CA ASP A 177 0.59 -18.46 19.76
C ASP A 177 0.47 -19.70 20.65
N ARG A 178 -0.57 -19.77 21.44
CA ARG A 178 -0.82 -20.91 22.33
C ARG A 178 -1.09 -22.20 21.57
N THR A 179 -1.90 -22.15 20.51
CA THR A 179 -2.31 -23.35 19.79
C THR A 179 -1.26 -23.88 18.83
N THR A 180 -0.30 -23.02 18.39
CA THR A 180 0.73 -23.38 17.42
C THR A 180 2.14 -23.42 18.04
N ALA A 181 2.28 -23.29 19.35
CA ALA A 181 3.57 -23.17 20.06
C ALA A 181 4.60 -24.25 19.66
N ASN A 182 4.17 -25.51 19.56
CA ASN A 182 5.00 -26.66 19.23
C ASN A 182 4.82 -27.17 17.78
N ARG A 183 4.24 -26.36 16.90
CA ARG A 183 3.93 -26.69 15.51
C ARG A 183 4.43 -25.61 14.55
N PRO A 184 5.75 -25.59 14.23
CA PRO A 184 6.38 -24.50 13.49
C PRO A 184 5.69 -24.18 12.15
N SER A 185 5.31 -25.20 11.37
CA SER A 185 4.65 -25.01 10.07
C SER A 185 3.27 -24.35 10.22
N GLU A 186 2.48 -24.79 11.21
CA GLU A 186 1.18 -24.16 11.50
C GLU A 186 1.35 -22.73 12.02
N ARG A 187 2.36 -22.52 12.86
CA ARG A 187 2.69 -21.19 13.40
C ARG A 187 3.04 -20.21 12.29
N LEU A 188 3.88 -20.62 11.34
CA LEU A 188 4.26 -19.79 10.21
C LEU A 188 3.03 -19.44 9.35
N GLY A 189 2.23 -20.44 8.95
CA GLY A 189 1.01 -20.22 8.18
C GLY A 189 -0.01 -19.32 8.90
N ALA A 190 -0.23 -19.53 10.21
CA ALA A 190 -1.14 -18.72 11.00
C ALA A 190 -0.63 -17.27 11.14
N ARG A 191 0.67 -17.06 11.33
CA ARG A 191 1.28 -15.71 11.39
C ARG A 191 1.19 -15.00 10.04
N ARG A 192 1.40 -15.72 8.94
CA ARG A 192 1.22 -15.17 7.59
C ARG A 192 -0.23 -14.74 7.32
N ALA A 193 -1.19 -15.57 7.71
CA ALA A 193 -2.62 -15.24 7.63
C ALA A 193 -2.97 -13.99 8.45
N LEU A 194 -2.39 -13.86 9.64
CA LEU A 194 -2.59 -12.70 10.51
C LEU A 194 -2.10 -11.41 9.84
N VAL A 195 -0.92 -11.41 9.22
CA VAL A 195 -0.41 -10.23 8.48
C VAL A 195 -1.37 -9.85 7.36
N ALA A 196 -1.83 -10.82 6.54
CA ALA A 196 -2.77 -10.55 5.46
C ALA A 196 -4.09 -9.96 5.99
N TRP A 197 -4.59 -10.49 7.11
CA TRP A 197 -5.79 -9.95 7.75
C TRP A 197 -5.56 -8.52 8.28
N CYS A 198 -4.42 -8.26 8.93
CA CYS A 198 -4.08 -6.93 9.45
C CYS A 198 -3.99 -5.88 8.35
N TYR A 199 -3.35 -6.19 7.23
CA TYR A 199 -3.26 -5.27 6.08
C TYR A 199 -4.65 -4.89 5.57
N ARG A 200 -5.56 -5.85 5.43
CA ARG A 200 -6.95 -5.55 5.08
C ARG A 200 -7.72 -4.86 6.20
N GLY A 201 -7.42 -5.20 7.44
CA GLY A 201 -8.08 -4.66 8.63
C GLY A 201 -7.84 -3.17 8.81
N ILE A 202 -6.61 -2.70 8.59
CA ILE A 202 -6.26 -1.27 8.66
C ILE A 202 -7.09 -0.46 7.69
N GLU A 203 -7.22 -0.91 6.45
CA GLU A 203 -8.00 -0.23 5.42
C GLU A 203 -9.50 -0.14 5.73
N ARG A 204 -9.99 -0.97 6.66
CA ARG A 204 -11.41 -1.08 7.02
C ARG A 204 -11.73 -0.53 8.41
N CYS A 205 -10.80 0.19 9.01
CA CYS A 205 -10.96 0.75 10.34
C CYS A 205 -10.67 2.25 10.35
N ASP A 206 -11.42 2.98 11.16
CA ASP A 206 -10.99 4.29 11.63
C ASP A 206 -9.95 4.08 12.73
N ASP A 207 -8.70 3.93 12.34
CA ASP A 207 -7.56 3.70 13.24
C ASP A 207 -6.82 4.98 13.61
N SER A 208 -7.55 6.07 13.81
CA SER A 208 -6.99 7.40 14.17
C SER A 208 -6.09 7.36 15.42
N TYR A 209 -6.15 6.30 16.21
CA TYR A 209 -5.29 6.09 17.39
C TYR A 209 -4.15 5.10 17.14
N GLY A 210 -4.04 4.50 15.98
CA GLY A 210 -2.97 3.58 15.61
C GLY A 210 -3.02 2.20 16.28
N VAL A 211 -4.10 1.84 16.96
CA VAL A 211 -4.17 0.58 17.74
C VAL A 211 -4.13 -0.66 16.86
N ILE A 212 -4.77 -0.63 15.69
CA ILE A 212 -4.68 -1.72 14.71
C ILE A 212 -3.34 -1.68 13.99
N GLY A 213 -2.82 -0.48 13.69
CA GLY A 213 -1.48 -0.29 13.11
C GLY A 213 -0.38 -0.90 13.98
N GLU A 214 -0.42 -0.70 15.29
CA GLU A 214 0.52 -1.32 16.22
C GLU A 214 0.46 -2.85 16.18
N LEU A 215 -0.73 -3.43 16.22
CA LEU A 215 -0.91 -4.88 16.13
C LEU A 215 -0.48 -5.42 14.76
N ALA A 216 -0.74 -4.68 13.68
CA ALA A 216 -0.29 -5.04 12.32
C ALA A 216 1.23 -5.02 12.21
N ARG A 217 1.89 -3.99 12.75
CA ARG A 217 3.36 -3.93 12.85
C ARG A 217 3.91 -5.14 13.58
N ASP A 218 3.37 -5.44 14.75
CA ASP A 218 3.85 -6.55 15.58
C ASP A 218 3.60 -7.91 14.90
N ALA A 219 2.49 -8.06 14.17
CA ALA A 219 2.21 -9.23 13.36
C ALA A 219 3.25 -9.40 12.24
N LEU A 220 3.53 -8.32 11.48
CA LEU A 220 4.53 -8.32 10.42
C LEU A 220 5.94 -8.62 10.94
N LEU A 221 6.37 -7.94 12.00
CA LEU A 221 7.68 -8.17 12.60
C LEU A 221 7.81 -9.59 13.16
N THR A 222 6.74 -10.11 13.78
CA THR A 222 6.74 -11.49 14.26
C THR A 222 6.84 -12.48 13.10
N TYR A 223 6.07 -12.29 12.00
CA TYR A 223 6.18 -13.12 10.81
C TYR A 223 7.59 -13.10 10.22
N ALA A 224 8.19 -11.93 10.09
CA ALA A 224 9.53 -11.75 9.55
C ALA A 224 10.64 -12.37 10.44
N THR A 225 10.36 -12.66 11.70
CA THR A 225 11.33 -13.20 12.67
C THR A 225 11.05 -14.65 13.07
N VAL A 226 9.90 -15.23 12.70
CA VAL A 226 9.64 -16.67 12.90
C VAL A 226 10.65 -17.46 12.08
N PRO A 227 11.36 -18.45 12.70
CA PRO A 227 12.28 -19.29 11.96
C PRO A 227 11.55 -20.06 10.84
N TYR A 228 11.95 -19.85 9.60
CA TYR A 228 11.34 -20.49 8.44
C TYR A 228 11.82 -21.93 8.22
N GLU A 229 13.08 -22.24 8.59
CA GLU A 229 13.66 -23.58 8.43
C GLU A 229 12.91 -24.67 9.21
N PRO A 230 12.65 -24.52 10.54
CA PRO A 230 11.87 -25.50 11.27
C PRO A 230 10.42 -25.61 10.80
N ALA A 231 9.90 -24.59 10.12
CA ALA A 231 8.56 -24.60 9.54
C ALA A 231 8.49 -25.39 8.21
N GLY A 232 9.64 -25.70 7.60
CA GLY A 232 9.73 -26.51 6.38
C GLY A 232 9.39 -25.76 5.10
N ILE A 233 9.42 -24.43 5.09
CA ILE A 233 9.32 -23.63 3.87
C ILE A 233 10.71 -23.37 3.29
N ALA A 234 10.84 -23.33 1.97
CA ALA A 234 12.10 -22.98 1.34
C ALA A 234 12.48 -21.51 1.66
N ALA A 235 13.76 -21.26 1.95
CA ALA A 235 14.25 -19.94 2.31
C ALA A 235 13.92 -18.86 1.28
N GLN A 236 14.01 -19.20 -0.01
CA GLN A 236 13.70 -18.29 -1.10
C GLN A 236 12.20 -17.97 -1.16
N ASP A 237 11.32 -18.96 -1.03
CA ASP A 237 9.87 -18.78 -1.06
C ASP A 237 9.40 -17.88 0.10
N TRP A 238 9.92 -18.13 1.31
CA TRP A 238 9.64 -17.28 2.47
C TRP A 238 10.15 -15.84 2.26
N CYS A 239 11.36 -15.71 1.72
CA CYS A 239 11.99 -14.41 1.44
C CYS A 239 11.16 -13.59 0.43
N GLU A 240 10.74 -14.22 -0.65
CA GLU A 240 9.93 -13.58 -1.69
C GLU A 240 8.55 -13.15 -1.18
N ASP A 241 7.89 -14.02 -0.38
CA ASP A 241 6.61 -13.68 0.27
C ASP A 241 6.75 -12.49 1.21
N LEU A 242 7.84 -12.44 2.01
CA LEU A 242 8.13 -11.29 2.87
C LEU A 242 8.38 -10.02 2.07
N CYS A 243 9.18 -10.09 0.99
CA CYS A 243 9.47 -8.94 0.14
C CYS A 243 8.22 -8.39 -0.56
N GLU A 244 7.33 -9.27 -1.04
CA GLU A 244 6.04 -8.85 -1.59
C GLU A 244 5.18 -8.12 -0.56
N LEU A 245 5.08 -8.62 0.68
CA LEU A 245 4.35 -7.93 1.75
C LEU A 245 4.92 -6.55 2.04
N LEU A 246 6.25 -6.44 2.13
CA LEU A 246 6.93 -5.18 2.43
C LEU A 246 6.77 -4.13 1.33
N ALA A 247 6.59 -4.54 0.07
CA ALA A 247 6.32 -3.63 -1.05
C ALA A 247 4.96 -2.92 -0.92
N TRP A 248 4.04 -3.48 -0.13
CA TRP A 248 2.69 -2.96 0.08
C TRP A 248 2.46 -2.40 1.49
N GLU A 249 3.53 -2.22 2.27
CA GLU A 249 3.45 -1.57 3.57
C GLU A 249 3.53 -0.05 3.35
N ASP A 250 2.38 0.61 3.14
CA ASP A 250 2.26 2.05 2.88
C ASP A 250 1.63 2.83 4.06
N TRP A 251 1.42 2.19 5.21
CA TRP A 251 0.87 2.83 6.42
C TRP A 251 1.95 3.33 7.40
N GLY A 252 3.23 3.14 7.08
CA GLY A 252 4.34 3.51 7.97
C GLY A 252 4.44 2.66 9.23
N LEU A 253 3.95 1.41 9.20
CA LEU A 253 3.98 0.48 10.34
C LEU A 253 5.40 0.25 10.83
N LEU A 254 6.36 0.22 9.92
CA LEU A 254 7.76 -0.08 10.23
C LEU A 254 8.56 1.15 10.67
N HIS A 255 7.93 2.32 10.85
CA HIS A 255 8.65 3.51 11.29
C HIS A 255 9.50 3.21 12.55
N ARG A 256 10.80 3.51 12.48
CA ARG A 256 11.87 3.16 13.45
C ARG A 256 12.18 1.67 13.58
N HIS A 257 11.62 0.82 12.73
CA HIS A 257 11.85 -0.62 12.72
C HIS A 257 12.18 -1.16 11.33
N GLU A 258 12.47 -0.30 10.38
CA GLU A 258 12.56 -0.58 8.94
C GLU A 258 13.56 -1.69 8.60
N THR A 259 14.61 -1.85 9.41
CA THR A 259 15.63 -2.90 9.19
C THR A 259 15.27 -4.24 9.83
N ARG A 260 14.32 -4.28 10.77
CA ARG A 260 13.99 -5.50 11.55
C ARG A 260 13.44 -6.65 10.70
N PRO A 261 12.56 -6.41 9.69
CA PRO A 261 12.07 -7.49 8.84
C PRO A 261 13.18 -8.26 8.11
N PHE A 262 14.31 -7.60 7.84
CA PHE A 262 15.44 -8.17 7.12
C PHE A 262 16.45 -8.89 8.01
N ALA A 263 16.16 -9.06 9.30
CA ALA A 263 17.14 -9.60 10.26
C ALA A 263 17.64 -11.01 9.93
N GLN A 264 16.81 -11.84 9.30
CA GLN A 264 17.17 -13.19 8.87
C GLN A 264 17.82 -13.26 7.48
N LEU A 265 17.77 -12.18 6.70
CA LEU A 265 18.30 -12.15 5.33
C LEU A 265 19.81 -11.88 5.35
N ARG A 266 20.61 -12.92 5.15
CA ARG A 266 22.07 -12.86 5.16
C ARG A 266 22.64 -13.62 3.96
N GLY A 267 23.89 -13.30 3.58
CA GLY A 267 24.62 -14.00 2.53
C GLY A 267 23.82 -14.08 1.22
N GLU A 268 23.71 -15.26 0.66
CA GLU A 268 23.01 -15.54 -0.60
C GLU A 268 21.51 -15.19 -0.55
N LEU A 269 20.86 -15.35 0.61
CA LEU A 269 19.46 -15.01 0.78
C LEU A 269 19.22 -13.48 0.70
N ALA A 270 20.14 -12.67 1.20
CA ALA A 270 20.08 -11.23 1.03
C ALA A 270 20.30 -10.80 -0.43
N GLU A 271 21.13 -11.56 -1.17
CA GLU A 271 21.30 -11.31 -2.62
C GLU A 271 20.07 -11.71 -3.41
N HIS A 272 19.44 -12.79 -3.02
CA HIS A 272 18.18 -13.20 -3.61
C HIS A 272 17.09 -12.17 -3.37
N ALA A 273 16.92 -11.70 -2.12
CA ALA A 273 15.98 -10.64 -1.74
C ALA A 273 16.19 -9.35 -2.55
N GLU A 274 17.45 -8.92 -2.70
CA GLU A 274 17.78 -7.74 -3.51
C GLU A 274 17.32 -7.91 -4.96
N ARG A 275 17.69 -9.02 -5.61
CA ARG A 275 17.30 -9.27 -7.01
C ARG A 275 15.78 -9.35 -7.17
N PHE A 276 15.10 -10.02 -6.23
CA PHE A 276 13.65 -10.15 -6.26
C PHE A 276 12.97 -8.78 -6.11
N MET A 277 13.37 -7.96 -5.13
CA MET A 277 12.79 -6.63 -4.93
C MET A 277 13.04 -5.69 -6.11
N LEU A 278 14.23 -5.73 -6.72
CA LEU A 278 14.50 -4.94 -7.92
C LEU A 278 13.61 -5.36 -9.10
N SER A 279 13.44 -6.67 -9.32
CA SER A 279 12.52 -7.19 -10.34
C SER A 279 11.06 -6.81 -10.06
N LEU A 280 10.63 -6.87 -8.79
CA LEU A 280 9.31 -6.45 -8.36
C LEU A 280 9.09 -4.95 -8.58
N ALA A 281 10.07 -4.12 -8.26
CA ALA A 281 10.00 -2.68 -8.51
C ALA A 281 9.83 -2.36 -10.01
N ASP A 282 10.52 -3.09 -10.88
CA ASP A 282 10.36 -2.93 -12.33
C ASP A 282 8.98 -3.38 -12.81
N GLU A 283 8.45 -4.49 -12.28
CA GLU A 283 7.07 -4.93 -12.55
C GLU A 283 6.05 -3.87 -12.13
N LEU A 284 6.19 -3.33 -10.92
CA LEU A 284 5.31 -2.29 -10.37
C LEU A 284 5.38 -1.01 -11.22
N ARG A 285 6.56 -0.58 -11.66
CA ARG A 285 6.73 0.57 -12.58
C ARG A 285 6.04 0.34 -13.93
N ALA A 286 6.17 -0.87 -14.48
CA ALA A 286 5.51 -1.23 -15.73
C ALA A 286 3.98 -1.14 -15.62
N GLN A 287 3.42 -1.39 -14.43
CA GLN A 287 2.01 -1.23 -14.10
C GLN A 287 1.64 0.20 -13.65
N ARG A 288 2.57 1.16 -13.73
CA ARG A 288 2.43 2.56 -13.29
C ARG A 288 2.18 2.74 -11.79
N LEU A 289 2.55 1.77 -11.00
CA LEU A 289 2.50 1.78 -9.53
C LEU A 289 3.82 2.33 -8.98
N ARG A 290 4.04 3.62 -9.18
CA ARG A 290 5.32 4.28 -8.85
C ARG A 290 5.58 4.29 -7.35
N HIS A 291 4.55 4.56 -6.55
CA HIS A 291 4.67 4.62 -5.09
C HIS A 291 5.16 3.28 -4.52
N GLU A 292 4.51 2.18 -4.91
CA GLU A 292 4.86 0.84 -4.46
C GLU A 292 6.24 0.40 -4.98
N ALA A 293 6.60 0.81 -6.19
CA ALA A 293 7.94 0.58 -6.74
C ALA A 293 9.02 1.33 -5.94
N ASP A 294 8.78 2.59 -5.61
CA ASP A 294 9.70 3.41 -4.82
C ASP A 294 9.81 2.87 -3.38
N GLN A 295 8.69 2.44 -2.78
CA GLN A 295 8.70 1.75 -1.49
C GLN A 295 9.55 0.47 -1.54
N THR A 296 9.45 -0.28 -2.63
CA THR A 296 10.26 -1.50 -2.82
C THR A 296 11.76 -1.17 -2.88
N ILE A 297 12.16 -0.11 -3.59
CA ILE A 297 13.57 0.34 -3.61
C ILE A 297 14.03 0.86 -2.25
N GLN A 298 13.18 1.54 -1.50
CA GLN A 298 13.49 1.93 -0.11
C GLN A 298 13.75 0.69 0.75
N ASN A 299 12.99 -0.38 0.60
CA ASN A 299 13.20 -1.65 1.28
C ASN A 299 14.55 -2.30 0.94
N VAL A 300 15.05 -2.14 -0.30
CA VAL A 300 16.43 -2.56 -0.66
C VAL A 300 17.47 -1.82 0.18
N ALA A 301 17.29 -0.52 0.44
CA ALA A 301 18.19 0.22 1.31
C ALA A 301 18.21 -0.36 2.74
N TYR A 302 17.06 -0.64 3.31
CA TYR A 302 16.95 -1.23 4.65
C TYR A 302 17.48 -2.67 4.72
N LEU A 303 17.32 -3.46 3.67
CA LEU A 303 17.96 -4.77 3.52
C LEU A 303 19.48 -4.65 3.61
N HIS A 304 20.10 -3.72 2.87
CA HIS A 304 21.56 -3.54 2.90
C HIS A 304 22.05 -3.04 4.25
N ILE A 305 21.31 -2.17 4.94
CA ILE A 305 21.62 -1.73 6.29
C ILE A 305 21.62 -2.94 7.25
N ALA A 306 20.56 -3.76 7.21
CA ALA A 306 20.40 -4.94 8.04
C ALA A 306 21.49 -5.98 7.75
N ALA A 307 21.80 -6.24 6.48
CA ALA A 307 22.83 -7.19 6.07
C ALA A 307 24.28 -6.66 6.23
N GLY A 308 24.46 -5.37 6.54
CA GLY A 308 25.77 -4.74 6.68
C GLY A 308 26.57 -4.59 5.38
N ARG A 309 25.88 -4.54 4.21
CA ARG A 309 26.49 -4.52 2.88
C ARG A 309 26.85 -3.10 2.43
N LEU A 310 27.80 -2.48 3.14
CA LEU A 310 28.21 -1.07 2.96
C LEU A 310 28.59 -0.71 1.51
N THR A 311 29.18 -1.64 0.77
CA THR A 311 29.59 -1.43 -0.63
C THR A 311 28.43 -1.18 -1.58
N ARG A 312 27.20 -1.53 -1.18
CA ARG A 312 26.00 -1.35 -1.99
C ARG A 312 25.28 -0.03 -1.71
N PHE A 313 25.63 0.67 -0.64
CA PHE A 313 24.90 1.84 -0.16
C PHE A 313 24.81 2.97 -1.20
N ALA A 314 25.93 3.29 -1.86
CA ALA A 314 25.93 4.35 -2.88
C ALA A 314 25.07 4.00 -4.10
N SER A 315 25.13 2.75 -4.58
CA SER A 315 24.33 2.34 -5.75
C SER A 315 22.82 2.36 -5.48
N VAL A 316 22.39 2.06 -4.26
CA VAL A 316 20.98 2.16 -3.86
C VAL A 316 20.57 3.62 -3.69
N ALA A 317 21.43 4.46 -3.11
CA ALA A 317 21.17 5.89 -2.98
C ALA A 317 21.02 6.59 -4.33
N GLU A 318 21.80 6.17 -5.34
CA GLU A 318 21.66 6.65 -6.72
C GLU A 318 20.29 6.31 -7.33
N GLN A 319 19.77 5.10 -7.07
CA GLN A 319 18.46 4.67 -7.56
C GLN A 319 17.31 5.42 -6.87
N LEU A 320 17.46 5.74 -5.59
CA LEU A 320 16.48 6.50 -4.82
C LEU A 320 16.42 7.96 -5.22
N GLY A 321 17.55 8.59 -5.46
CA GLY A 321 17.62 10.02 -5.72
C GLY A 321 17.28 10.89 -4.49
N SER A 322 17.34 12.22 -4.64
CA SER A 322 17.20 13.17 -3.52
C SER A 322 15.81 13.20 -2.87
N ASP A 323 14.77 12.79 -3.58
CA ASP A 323 13.40 12.87 -3.07
C ASP A 323 13.11 11.80 -2.00
N HIS A 324 13.88 10.71 -1.97
CA HIS A 324 13.78 9.65 -0.97
C HIS A 324 14.79 9.83 0.18
N TRP A 325 14.78 11.00 0.79
CA TRP A 325 15.78 11.42 1.77
C TRP A 325 15.87 10.52 3.03
N ILE A 326 14.74 9.93 3.47
CA ILE A 326 14.71 9.11 4.70
C ILE A 326 15.64 7.89 4.59
N PRO A 327 15.49 6.99 3.61
CA PRO A 327 16.40 5.85 3.45
C PRO A 327 17.84 6.26 3.12
N ILE A 328 18.06 7.39 2.42
CA ILE A 328 19.40 7.92 2.15
C ILE A 328 20.10 8.30 3.44
N VAL A 329 19.43 9.06 4.31
CA VAL A 329 19.97 9.42 5.64
C VAL A 329 20.20 8.16 6.48
N ALA A 330 19.30 7.17 6.43
CA ALA A 330 19.48 5.90 7.15
C ALA A 330 20.73 5.12 6.67
N LEU A 331 20.97 5.03 5.37
CA LEU A 331 22.17 4.43 4.79
C LEU A 331 23.44 5.15 5.29
N ALA A 332 23.45 6.48 5.19
CA ALA A 332 24.59 7.29 5.62
C ALA A 332 24.85 7.14 7.13
N GLN A 333 23.80 7.21 7.95
CA GLN A 333 23.90 7.02 9.40
C GLN A 333 24.43 5.62 9.76
N ALA A 334 23.97 4.59 9.04
CA ALA A 334 24.47 3.22 9.23
C ALA A 334 25.95 3.07 8.88
N ALA A 335 26.46 3.82 7.89
CA ALA A 335 27.89 3.89 7.58
C ALA A 335 28.67 4.63 8.68
N VAL A 336 28.18 5.79 9.13
CA VAL A 336 28.81 6.57 10.22
C VAL A 336 28.88 5.76 11.51
N ASN A 337 27.82 5.05 11.88
CA ASN A 337 27.78 4.20 13.08
C ASN A 337 28.82 3.05 13.04
N ARG A 338 29.36 2.76 11.85
CA ARG A 338 30.47 1.80 11.63
C ARG A 338 31.84 2.48 11.41
N GLY A 339 31.93 3.79 11.66
CA GLY A 339 33.14 4.59 11.47
C GLY A 339 33.52 4.82 9.98
N ARG A 340 32.60 4.61 9.05
CA ARG A 340 32.85 4.69 7.60
C ARG A 340 32.30 5.98 7.01
N HIS A 341 32.84 7.12 7.46
CA HIS A 341 32.40 8.46 7.06
C HIS A 341 32.57 8.71 5.55
N GLU A 342 33.58 8.10 4.91
CA GLU A 342 33.78 8.18 3.46
C GLU A 342 32.62 7.54 2.68
N ILE A 343 32.09 6.39 3.17
CA ILE A 343 30.94 5.75 2.53
C ILE A 343 29.69 6.59 2.73
N ALA A 344 29.49 7.20 3.89
CA ALA A 344 28.35 8.10 4.11
C ALA A 344 28.38 9.29 3.13
N ARG A 345 29.55 9.87 2.86
CA ARG A 345 29.72 10.93 1.86
C ARG A 345 29.47 10.45 0.44
N ASP A 346 29.88 9.23 0.10
CA ASP A 346 29.60 8.62 -1.20
C ASP A 346 28.09 8.35 -1.39
N VAL A 347 27.35 7.98 -0.34
CA VAL A 347 25.89 7.84 -0.32
C VAL A 347 25.19 9.16 -0.66
N PHE A 348 25.57 10.25 0.01
CA PHE A 348 25.00 11.57 -0.29
C PHE A 348 25.37 12.08 -1.68
N ALA A 349 26.59 11.81 -2.14
CA ALA A 349 27.03 12.16 -3.49
C ALA A 349 26.26 11.40 -4.57
N ALA A 350 25.97 10.12 -4.35
CA ALA A 350 25.20 9.29 -5.28
C ALA A 350 23.72 9.73 -5.36
N ALA A 351 23.16 10.21 -4.26
CA ALA A 351 21.80 10.72 -4.19
C ALA A 351 21.67 12.17 -4.67
N ASP A 352 22.77 12.85 -5.01
CA ASP A 352 22.79 14.28 -5.41
C ASP A 352 22.19 14.47 -6.82
N GLN A 353 20.86 14.37 -6.89
CA GLN A 353 20.05 14.60 -8.07
C GLN A 353 19.16 15.83 -7.85
N PRO A 354 18.75 16.53 -8.92
CA PRO A 354 17.77 17.61 -8.79
C PRO A 354 16.49 17.12 -8.13
N GLY A 355 16.07 17.76 -7.02
CA GLY A 355 14.88 17.39 -6.26
C GLY A 355 14.68 18.33 -5.07
N GLN A 356 13.52 18.24 -4.43
CA GLN A 356 13.12 19.15 -3.35
C GLN A 356 13.99 19.02 -2.08
N GLN A 357 14.57 17.84 -1.84
CA GLN A 357 15.32 17.55 -0.61
C GLN A 357 16.84 17.62 -0.79
N ARG A 358 17.32 18.07 -1.94
CA ARG A 358 18.75 18.12 -2.26
C ARG A 358 19.55 18.93 -1.24
N ASP A 359 19.12 20.15 -0.95
CA ASP A 359 19.81 21.04 0.00
C ASP A 359 19.80 20.47 1.43
N TYR A 360 18.69 19.85 1.82
CA TYR A 360 18.59 19.13 3.08
C TYR A 360 19.60 18.01 3.19
N LEU A 361 19.75 17.18 2.14
CA LEU A 361 20.71 16.08 2.12
C LEU A 361 22.15 16.60 2.18
N HIS A 362 22.48 17.71 1.49
CA HIS A 362 23.78 18.34 1.61
C HIS A 362 24.07 18.79 3.04
N GLN A 363 23.12 19.44 3.70
CA GLN A 363 23.25 19.87 5.10
C GLN A 363 23.45 18.65 6.03
N ARG A 364 22.65 17.59 5.84
CA ARG A 364 22.76 16.35 6.61
C ARG A 364 24.10 15.63 6.42
N CYS A 365 24.67 15.68 5.22
CA CYS A 365 26.01 15.17 4.97
C CYS A 365 27.06 15.85 5.85
N ILE A 366 27.04 17.18 5.90
CA ILE A 366 27.98 17.99 6.71
C ILE A 366 27.79 17.67 8.20
N GLU A 367 26.53 17.63 8.67
CA GLU A 367 26.21 17.31 10.08
C GLU A 367 26.70 15.93 10.49
N LEU A 368 26.53 14.93 9.65
CA LEU A 368 26.89 13.53 9.97
C LEU A 368 28.38 13.22 9.77
N THR A 369 29.03 13.87 8.83
CA THR A 369 30.40 13.48 8.41
C THR A 369 31.45 14.56 8.66
N GLY A 370 31.04 15.79 9.00
CA GLY A 370 31.91 16.96 9.14
C GLY A 370 32.39 17.55 7.80
N ALA A 371 31.87 17.06 6.67
CA ALA A 371 32.32 17.50 5.34
C ALA A 371 31.17 17.37 4.31
N PRO A 372 31.20 18.18 3.21
CA PRO A 372 30.20 18.09 2.16
C PRO A 372 30.26 16.73 1.42
N PRO A 373 29.22 16.40 0.64
CA PRO A 373 29.25 15.24 -0.25
C PRO A 373 30.51 15.23 -1.13
N ARG A 374 30.99 14.06 -1.50
CA ARG A 374 32.09 13.95 -2.45
C ARG A 374 31.65 14.43 -3.83
N ALA A 375 32.54 15.07 -4.57
CA ALA A 375 32.25 15.32 -5.98
C ALA A 375 32.00 13.99 -6.71
N PRO A 376 31.00 13.92 -7.61
CA PRO A 376 30.71 12.71 -8.35
C PRO A 376 31.98 12.23 -9.08
N ARG A 377 32.29 10.95 -8.94
CA ARG A 377 33.41 10.38 -9.69
C ARG A 377 33.08 10.46 -11.18
N PRO A 378 34.01 10.96 -12.03
CA PRO A 378 33.79 10.91 -13.46
C PRO A 378 33.51 9.45 -13.86
N ALA A 379 32.50 9.26 -14.72
CA ALA A 379 32.20 7.94 -15.25
C ALA A 379 33.50 7.33 -15.82
N ARG A 380 33.83 6.12 -15.39
CA ARG A 380 34.98 5.41 -15.99
C ARG A 380 34.65 5.19 -17.45
N PRO A 381 35.57 5.51 -18.37
CA PRO A 381 35.38 5.33 -19.81
C PRO A 381 35.14 3.87 -20.18
#